data_3d58bee8899d219fc6e1a35a7d6c2bf7
#
_entry.id   3d58bee8899d219fc6e1a35a7d6c2bf7
#
_cell.length_a   1.000
_cell.length_b   1.000
_cell.length_c   1.000
_cell.angle_alpha   90.00
_cell.angle_beta   90.00
_cell.angle_gamma   90.00
#
_symmetry.space_group_name_H-M   'P 1'
#
loop_
_entity.id
_entity.type
_entity.pdbx_description
1 polymer ?
#
loop_
_entity_poly.entity_id
_entity_poly.type
_entity_poly.pdbx_seq_one_letter_code
_entity_poly.pdbx_strand_id
1 'polypeptide(L)'
;QLILDYVEQFRTAYNQKDLDFLEAVFSDDALIITGKVIKRTADGIRLPDKIEYKKQTKKEYLSRLAVVFQNNKQIRVTFDEIEVMRHPAHKDFYGVTLHQGYSSDRYHDDGYLFLLWDFRNEDYPQIHVRTWQPDSYNPDGKGNRRTTLTIIKDNTGTNQEIDVIEPEWAAGDTIASENISIN
;
A
#
# COMPACT_ATOMS: atom_id res chain seq x y z
N GLN A 1 0.32 -1.41 -20.50
CA GLN A 1 -1.12 -1.77 -20.42
C GLN A 1 -1.36 -2.92 -19.44
N LEU A 2 -0.61 -4.02 -19.52
CA LEU A 2 -0.79 -5.20 -18.65
C LEU A 2 -0.69 -4.86 -17.15
N ILE A 3 0.30 -4.05 -16.75
CA ILE A 3 0.47 -3.63 -15.35
C ILE A 3 -0.77 -2.89 -14.82
N LEU A 4 -1.36 -2.00 -15.62
CA LEU A 4 -2.53 -1.24 -15.21
C LEU A 4 -3.77 -2.12 -15.07
N ASP A 5 -3.91 -3.13 -15.92
CA ASP A 5 -5.00 -4.11 -15.83
C ASP A 5 -4.91 -4.89 -14.50
N TYR A 6 -3.70 -5.27 -14.08
CA TYR A 6 -3.50 -5.94 -12.79
C TYR A 6 -3.65 -5.00 -11.59
N VAL A 7 -3.25 -3.75 -11.70
CA VAL A 7 -3.52 -2.75 -10.64
C VAL A 7 -5.03 -2.56 -10.45
N GLU A 8 -5.79 -2.52 -11.55
CA GLU A 8 -7.26 -2.46 -11.50
C GLU A 8 -7.87 -3.73 -10.87
N GLN A 9 -7.38 -4.90 -11.25
CA GLN A 9 -7.83 -6.17 -10.64
C GLN A 9 -7.51 -6.22 -9.14
N PHE A 10 -6.35 -5.71 -8.76
CA PHE A 10 -5.94 -5.61 -7.36
C PHE A 10 -6.91 -4.73 -6.55
N ARG A 11 -7.27 -3.55 -7.07
CA ARG A 11 -8.29 -2.69 -6.46
C ARG A 11 -9.63 -3.41 -6.35
N THR A 12 -10.07 -4.02 -7.43
CA THR A 12 -11.35 -4.73 -7.52
C THR A 12 -11.43 -5.87 -6.51
N ALA A 13 -10.31 -6.58 -6.27
CA ALA A 13 -10.25 -7.66 -5.29
C ALA A 13 -10.60 -7.20 -3.88
N TYR A 14 -10.18 -6.02 -3.46
CA TYR A 14 -10.60 -5.45 -2.18
C TYR A 14 -12.09 -5.10 -2.17
N ASN A 15 -12.59 -4.47 -3.22
CA ASN A 15 -13.99 -4.07 -3.31
C ASN A 15 -14.94 -5.28 -3.33
N GLN A 16 -14.51 -6.39 -3.92
CA GLN A 16 -15.26 -7.64 -3.99
C GLN A 16 -14.92 -8.63 -2.88
N LYS A 17 -13.98 -8.28 -1.99
CA LYS A 17 -13.51 -9.17 -0.92
C LYS A 17 -12.95 -10.50 -1.46
N ASP A 18 -12.22 -10.43 -2.56
CA ASP A 18 -11.64 -11.58 -3.26
C ASP A 18 -10.30 -11.96 -2.64
N LEU A 19 -10.36 -12.77 -1.57
CA LEU A 19 -9.17 -13.27 -0.89
C LEU A 19 -8.35 -14.22 -1.74
N ASP A 20 -8.97 -14.96 -2.64
CA ASP A 20 -8.26 -15.91 -3.52
C ASP A 20 -7.33 -15.16 -4.48
N PHE A 21 -7.81 -14.06 -5.06
CA PHE A 21 -6.96 -13.20 -5.87
C PHE A 21 -5.79 -12.62 -5.07
N LEU A 22 -6.06 -12.12 -3.87
CA LEU A 22 -5.03 -11.52 -3.02
C LEU A 22 -4.01 -12.56 -2.54
N GLU A 23 -4.44 -13.77 -2.25
CA GLU A 23 -3.55 -14.90 -1.96
C GLU A 23 -2.63 -15.22 -3.14
N ALA A 24 -3.16 -15.20 -4.35
CA ALA A 24 -2.39 -15.50 -5.55
C ALA A 24 -1.41 -14.38 -5.94
N VAL A 25 -1.78 -13.12 -5.73
CA VAL A 25 -1.00 -11.96 -6.22
C VAL A 25 0.17 -11.59 -5.29
N PHE A 26 0.05 -11.79 -3.99
CA PHE A 26 1.16 -11.55 -3.07
C PHE A 26 2.15 -12.71 -3.10
N SER A 27 3.44 -12.41 -3.22
CA SER A 27 4.48 -13.43 -3.06
C SER A 27 4.52 -13.95 -1.62
N ASP A 28 4.97 -15.19 -1.42
CA ASP A 28 4.96 -15.82 -0.09
C ASP A 28 5.86 -15.09 0.92
N ASP A 29 6.91 -14.45 0.43
CA ASP A 29 7.87 -13.65 1.21
C ASP A 29 7.65 -12.14 1.07
N ALA A 30 6.48 -11.70 0.65
CA ALA A 30 6.19 -10.29 0.43
C ALA A 30 6.42 -9.45 1.70
N LEU A 31 7.03 -8.29 1.53
CA LEU A 31 7.11 -7.26 2.55
C LEU A 31 5.81 -6.44 2.53
N ILE A 32 5.03 -6.55 3.59
CA ILE A 32 3.76 -5.84 3.71
C ILE A 32 3.83 -4.94 4.94
N ILE A 33 3.68 -3.63 4.70
CA ILE A 33 3.60 -2.62 5.73
C ILE A 33 2.26 -1.91 5.59
N THR A 34 1.47 -1.98 6.63
CA THR A 34 0.18 -1.30 6.73
C THR A 34 0.26 -0.16 7.73
N GLY A 35 -0.62 0.82 7.58
CA GLY A 35 -0.73 1.92 8.51
C GLY A 35 -2.17 2.18 8.92
N LYS A 36 -2.34 2.72 10.11
CA LYS A 36 -3.63 3.12 10.66
C LYS A 36 -3.53 4.51 11.24
N VAL A 37 -4.48 5.37 10.87
CA VAL A 37 -4.62 6.70 11.44
C VAL A 37 -5.46 6.62 12.71
N ILE A 38 -4.89 7.05 13.83
CA ILE A 38 -5.57 7.12 15.11
C ILE A 38 -5.82 8.58 15.46
N LYS A 39 -7.07 8.95 15.52
CA LYS A 39 -7.49 10.29 15.97
C LYS A 39 -7.53 10.33 17.48
N ARG A 40 -6.94 11.38 18.05
CA ARG A 40 -6.82 11.54 19.50
C ARG A 40 -7.41 12.86 19.97
N THR A 41 -8.05 12.83 21.13
CA THR A 41 -8.50 14.02 21.86
C THR A 41 -8.06 13.92 23.31
N ALA A 42 -7.66 15.03 23.92
CA ALA A 42 -7.40 15.14 25.36
C ALA A 42 -8.05 16.43 25.89
N ASP A 43 -8.83 16.32 26.95
CA ASP A 43 -9.55 17.43 27.58
C ASP A 43 -10.40 18.27 26.59
N GLY A 44 -11.03 17.59 25.62
CA GLY A 44 -11.83 18.23 24.58
C GLY A 44 -11.00 18.91 23.47
N ILE A 45 -9.68 18.85 23.55
CA ILE A 45 -8.76 19.42 22.53
C ILE A 45 -8.30 18.31 21.61
N ARG A 46 -8.42 18.55 20.29
CA ARG A 46 -7.91 17.63 19.29
C ARG A 46 -6.38 17.65 19.26
N LEU A 47 -5.80 16.48 19.47
CA LEU A 47 -4.36 16.25 19.31
C LEU A 47 -4.04 15.89 17.86
N PRO A 48 -2.77 16.02 17.42
CA PRO A 48 -2.32 15.51 16.14
C PRO A 48 -2.62 14.02 16.01
N ASP A 49 -2.96 13.58 14.79
CA ASP A 49 -3.19 12.17 14.50
C ASP A 49 -1.94 11.35 14.79
N LYS A 50 -2.13 10.16 15.36
CA LYS A 50 -1.08 9.17 15.53
C LYS A 50 -1.16 8.17 14.39
N ILE A 51 -0.02 7.88 13.76
CA ILE A 51 0.07 6.85 12.73
C ILE A 51 0.71 5.62 13.35
N GLU A 52 0.04 4.50 13.28
CA GLU A 52 0.58 3.21 13.65
C GLU A 52 0.90 2.40 12.40
N TYR A 53 2.16 2.01 12.26
CA TYR A 53 2.61 1.14 11.18
C TYR A 53 2.78 -0.29 11.68
N LYS A 54 2.47 -1.24 10.81
CA LYS A 54 2.63 -2.65 11.12
C LYS A 54 3.26 -3.39 9.96
N LYS A 55 4.38 -4.05 10.23
CA LYS A 55 4.99 -5.01 9.31
C LYS A 55 4.33 -6.37 9.52
N GLN A 56 3.86 -6.97 8.44
CA GLN A 56 3.15 -8.25 8.46
C GLN A 56 3.71 -9.19 7.39
N THR A 57 3.70 -10.48 7.70
CA THR A 57 3.84 -11.51 6.68
C THR A 57 2.58 -11.57 5.83
N LYS A 58 2.67 -12.18 4.65
CA LYS A 58 1.51 -12.44 3.80
C LYS A 58 0.39 -13.15 4.58
N LYS A 59 0.75 -14.19 5.32
CA LYS A 59 -0.20 -14.97 6.11
C LYS A 59 -0.91 -14.12 7.17
N GLU A 60 -0.18 -13.33 7.92
CA GLU A 60 -0.73 -12.44 8.94
C GLU A 60 -1.65 -11.39 8.32
N TYR A 61 -1.21 -10.78 7.23
CA TYR A 61 -1.99 -9.76 6.53
C TYR A 61 -3.31 -10.31 5.99
N LEU A 62 -3.28 -11.44 5.28
CA LEU A 62 -4.48 -12.05 4.71
C LEU A 62 -5.43 -12.57 5.78
N SER A 63 -4.92 -13.10 6.89
CA SER A 63 -5.74 -13.52 8.02
C SER A 63 -6.50 -12.35 8.64
N ARG A 64 -5.84 -11.20 8.81
CA ARG A 64 -6.50 -9.98 9.29
C ARG A 64 -7.50 -9.43 8.30
N LEU A 65 -7.14 -9.43 7.02
CA LEU A 65 -8.01 -8.95 5.96
C LEU A 65 -9.29 -9.79 5.87
N ALA A 66 -9.18 -11.09 6.06
CA ALA A 66 -10.34 -11.99 6.11
C ALA A 66 -11.33 -11.56 7.22
N VAL A 67 -10.84 -11.21 8.40
CA VAL A 67 -11.67 -10.69 9.50
C VAL A 67 -12.30 -9.35 9.14
N VAL A 68 -11.54 -8.45 8.55
CA VAL A 68 -12.06 -7.15 8.08
C VAL A 68 -13.17 -7.34 7.06
N PHE A 69 -12.99 -8.24 6.11
CA PHE A 69 -13.99 -8.55 5.08
C PHE A 69 -15.26 -9.16 5.66
N GLN A 70 -15.15 -9.99 6.70
CA GLN A 70 -16.30 -10.54 7.40
C GLN A 70 -17.08 -9.48 8.20
N ASN A 71 -16.36 -8.56 8.85
CA ASN A 71 -16.95 -7.60 9.79
C ASN A 71 -17.47 -6.33 9.11
N ASN A 72 -17.25 -6.15 7.85
CA ASN A 72 -17.72 -4.99 7.09
C ASN A 72 -18.63 -5.43 5.95
N LYS A 73 -19.78 -4.78 5.85
CA LYS A 73 -20.71 -5.01 4.74
C LYS A 73 -20.13 -4.49 3.43
N GLN A 74 -19.50 -3.33 3.49
CA GLN A 74 -18.94 -2.67 2.33
C GLN A 74 -17.50 -2.25 2.57
N ILE A 75 -16.65 -2.60 1.63
CA ILE A 75 -15.29 -2.09 1.48
C ILE A 75 -15.22 -1.34 0.17
N ARG A 76 -14.73 -0.11 0.21
CA ARG A 76 -14.51 0.69 -0.99
C ARG A 76 -13.07 1.17 -1.04
N VAL A 77 -12.40 0.80 -2.09
CA VAL A 77 -11.02 1.22 -2.40
C VAL A 77 -11.04 1.96 -3.74
N THR A 78 -10.44 3.13 -3.74
CA THR A 78 -10.23 3.93 -4.96
C THR A 78 -8.74 4.16 -5.16
N PHE A 79 -8.29 4.13 -6.40
CA PHE A 79 -6.91 4.45 -6.80
C PHE A 79 -6.90 5.63 -7.76
N ASP A 80 -6.05 6.59 -7.48
CA ASP A 80 -5.75 7.69 -8.38
C ASP A 80 -4.26 8.08 -8.29
N GLU A 81 -3.84 9.06 -9.05
CA GLU A 81 -2.43 9.51 -9.11
C GLU A 81 -1.46 8.34 -9.32
N ILE A 82 -1.77 7.44 -10.26
CA ILE A 82 -1.00 6.23 -10.50
C ILE A 82 0.24 6.56 -11.34
N GLU A 83 1.41 6.25 -10.79
CA GLU A 83 2.68 6.32 -11.50
C GLU A 83 3.30 4.93 -11.59
N VAL A 84 3.71 4.53 -12.78
CA VAL A 84 4.36 3.26 -13.04
C VAL A 84 5.80 3.50 -13.48
N MET A 85 6.74 2.82 -12.81
CA MET A 85 8.17 2.93 -13.08
C MET A 85 8.75 1.55 -13.34
N ARG A 86 9.52 1.41 -14.42
CA ARG A 86 10.26 0.17 -14.68
C ARG A 86 11.57 0.15 -13.90
N HIS A 87 11.90 -1.00 -13.34
CA HIS A 87 13.19 -1.18 -12.69
C HIS A 87 14.33 -1.04 -13.73
N PRO A 88 15.36 -0.23 -13.47
CA PRO A 88 16.40 0.04 -14.48
C PRO A 88 17.27 -1.18 -14.80
N ALA A 89 17.42 -2.13 -13.88
CA ALA A 89 18.24 -3.33 -14.04
C ALA A 89 17.44 -4.61 -14.33
N HIS A 90 16.12 -4.62 -14.01
CA HIS A 90 15.27 -5.80 -14.16
C HIS A 90 14.01 -5.43 -14.94
N LYS A 91 14.00 -5.74 -16.23
CA LYS A 91 12.95 -5.31 -17.17
C LYS A 91 11.52 -5.74 -16.81
N ASP A 92 11.37 -6.80 -16.03
CA ASP A 92 10.07 -7.37 -15.67
C ASP A 92 9.58 -6.91 -14.29
N PHE A 93 10.32 -6.04 -13.61
CA PHE A 93 9.96 -5.45 -12.33
C PHE A 93 9.46 -4.02 -12.50
N TYR A 94 8.34 -3.71 -11.87
CA TYR A 94 7.72 -2.39 -11.91
C TYR A 94 7.42 -1.90 -10.50
N GLY A 95 7.81 -0.65 -10.22
CA GLY A 95 7.32 0.09 -9.06
C GLY A 95 6.04 0.83 -9.44
N VAL A 96 5.03 0.73 -8.61
CA VAL A 96 3.79 1.48 -8.76
C VAL A 96 3.56 2.30 -7.51
N THR A 97 3.45 3.60 -7.68
CA THR A 97 2.99 4.51 -6.62
C THR A 97 1.61 5.01 -6.97
N LEU A 98 0.74 5.11 -5.98
CA LEU A 98 -0.61 5.59 -6.19
C LEU A 98 -1.19 6.18 -4.91
N HIS A 99 -2.20 7.03 -5.08
CA HIS A 99 -3.03 7.50 -3.99
C HIS A 99 -4.21 6.56 -3.81
N GLN A 100 -4.43 6.10 -2.56
CA GLN A 100 -5.51 5.20 -2.21
C GLN A 100 -6.49 5.88 -1.28
N GLY A 101 -7.76 5.90 -1.65
CA GLY A 101 -8.86 6.10 -0.71
C GLY A 101 -9.35 4.75 -0.21
N TYR A 102 -9.47 4.58 1.10
CA TYR A 102 -9.97 3.37 1.73
C TYR A 102 -11.13 3.70 2.65
N SER A 103 -12.24 3.00 2.47
CA SER A 103 -13.42 3.11 3.34
C SER A 103 -13.97 1.73 3.67
N SER A 104 -14.27 1.54 4.93
CA SER A 104 -15.07 0.42 5.44
C SER A 104 -16.32 0.97 6.12
N ASP A 105 -17.11 0.12 6.76
CA ASP A 105 -18.37 0.56 7.39
C ASP A 105 -18.18 1.68 8.43
N ARG A 106 -17.04 1.68 9.14
CA ARG A 106 -16.77 2.61 10.26
C ARG A 106 -15.41 3.30 10.21
N TYR A 107 -14.62 3.04 9.19
CA TYR A 107 -13.26 3.56 9.10
C TYR A 107 -13.02 4.12 7.70
N HIS A 108 -12.31 5.23 7.65
CA HIS A 108 -11.87 5.84 6.40
C HIS A 108 -10.46 6.39 6.56
N ASP A 109 -9.64 6.18 5.57
CA ASP A 109 -8.36 6.87 5.41
C ASP A 109 -8.03 7.14 3.94
N ASP A 110 -7.10 8.05 3.75
CA ASP A 110 -6.45 8.34 2.49
C ASP A 110 -4.95 8.23 2.68
N GLY A 111 -4.29 7.65 1.71
CA GLY A 111 -2.84 7.50 1.78
C GLY A 111 -2.21 7.13 0.46
N TYR A 112 -0.91 6.93 0.49
CA TYR A 112 -0.12 6.54 -0.68
C TYR A 112 0.37 5.12 -0.53
N LEU A 113 0.19 4.32 -1.59
CA LEU A 113 0.77 2.99 -1.69
C LEU A 113 2.01 3.01 -2.57
N PHE A 114 2.98 2.19 -2.19
CA PHE A 114 4.01 1.70 -3.10
C PHE A 114 3.87 0.19 -3.25
N LEU A 115 3.87 -0.28 -4.50
CA LEU A 115 3.77 -1.69 -4.85
C LEU A 115 4.95 -2.06 -5.75
N LEU A 116 5.68 -3.12 -5.40
CA LEU A 116 6.69 -3.70 -6.28
C LEU A 116 6.10 -4.93 -6.95
N TRP A 117 5.90 -4.83 -8.26
CA TRP A 117 5.35 -5.88 -9.10
C TRP A 117 6.45 -6.64 -9.83
N ASP A 118 6.26 -7.95 -9.91
CA ASP A 118 7.10 -8.89 -10.63
C ASP A 118 6.28 -9.55 -11.74
N PHE A 119 6.62 -9.26 -12.98
CA PHE A 119 5.98 -9.79 -14.19
C PHE A 119 6.85 -10.79 -14.94
N ARG A 120 7.82 -11.42 -14.26
CA ARG A 120 8.62 -12.49 -14.90
C ARG A 120 7.75 -13.64 -15.40
N ASN A 121 6.65 -13.90 -14.72
CA ASN A 121 5.57 -14.75 -15.21
C ASN A 121 4.33 -13.86 -15.41
N GLU A 122 4.01 -13.53 -16.65
CA GLU A 122 2.89 -12.65 -16.99
C GLU A 122 1.52 -13.24 -16.67
N ASP A 123 1.42 -14.57 -16.64
CA ASP A 123 0.20 -15.28 -16.29
C ASP A 123 -0.08 -15.24 -14.78
N TYR A 124 0.99 -15.10 -13.98
CA TYR A 124 0.93 -15.08 -12.52
C TYR A 124 1.85 -13.98 -11.95
N PRO A 125 1.54 -12.70 -12.20
CA PRO A 125 2.34 -11.62 -11.65
C PRO A 125 2.21 -11.57 -10.13
N GLN A 126 3.30 -11.14 -9.47
CA GLN A 126 3.35 -11.11 -8.01
C GLN A 126 3.73 -9.74 -7.47
N ILE A 127 3.22 -9.42 -6.30
CA ILE A 127 3.62 -8.25 -5.52
C ILE A 127 4.60 -8.71 -4.45
N HIS A 128 5.83 -8.16 -4.46
CA HIS A 128 6.87 -8.44 -3.48
C HIS A 128 6.90 -7.43 -2.33
N VAL A 129 6.44 -6.22 -2.57
CA VAL A 129 6.44 -5.15 -1.57
C VAL A 129 5.13 -4.37 -1.66
N ARG A 130 4.52 -4.15 -0.51
CA ARG A 130 3.40 -3.23 -0.35
C ARG A 130 3.64 -2.36 0.88
N THR A 131 3.74 -1.06 0.68
CA THR A 131 3.84 -0.08 1.77
C THR A 131 2.74 0.96 1.68
N TRP A 132 2.40 1.56 2.81
CA TRP A 132 1.40 2.61 2.92
C TRP A 132 1.93 3.78 3.73
N GLN A 133 1.57 5.00 3.33
CA GLN A 133 1.85 6.24 4.03
C GLN A 133 0.63 7.15 4.02
N PRO A 134 0.36 7.92 5.10
CA PRO A 134 -0.77 8.83 5.12
C PRO A 134 -0.58 10.02 4.17
N ASP A 135 -1.68 10.64 3.75
CA ASP A 135 -1.69 11.84 2.90
C ASP A 135 -0.84 12.98 3.45
N SER A 136 -0.83 13.16 4.76
CA SER A 136 -0.03 14.19 5.44
C SER A 136 1.47 14.09 5.17
N TYR A 137 1.90 13.00 4.56
CA TYR A 137 3.30 12.73 4.26
C TYR A 137 3.79 13.20 2.88
N ASN A 138 2.96 13.90 2.14
CA ASN A 138 3.33 14.50 0.85
C ASN A 138 3.19 16.03 0.90
N PRO A 139 4.00 16.73 1.74
CA PRO A 139 3.79 18.14 2.02
C PRO A 139 4.04 19.06 0.81
N ASP A 140 4.77 18.61 -0.20
CA ASP A 140 5.11 19.41 -1.38
C ASP A 140 4.46 18.93 -2.69
N GLY A 141 3.68 17.86 -2.63
CA GLY A 141 3.03 17.27 -3.81
C GLY A 141 3.98 16.71 -4.86
N LYS A 142 5.28 16.66 -4.57
CA LYS A 142 6.33 16.29 -5.54
C LYS A 142 6.84 14.87 -5.42
N GLY A 143 6.17 14.04 -4.63
CA GLY A 143 6.48 12.61 -4.58
C GLY A 143 7.82 12.25 -3.95
N ASN A 144 8.43 13.15 -3.18
CA ASN A 144 9.67 12.86 -2.47
C ASN A 144 9.35 12.06 -1.20
N ARG A 145 9.16 10.77 -1.35
CA ARG A 145 8.63 9.85 -0.34
C ARG A 145 9.73 9.12 0.43
N ARG A 146 10.69 9.85 0.94
CA ARG A 146 11.64 9.28 1.90
C ARG A 146 11.00 9.32 3.27
N THR A 147 10.66 8.17 3.79
CA THR A 147 10.01 8.08 5.10
C THR A 147 10.70 7.07 5.97
N THR A 148 11.07 7.51 7.16
CA THR A 148 11.39 6.62 8.26
C THR A 148 10.07 6.13 8.86
N LEU A 149 9.76 4.86 8.69
CA LEU A 149 8.60 4.24 9.31
C LEU A 149 8.99 3.68 10.67
N THR A 150 8.34 4.16 11.72
CA THR A 150 8.44 3.53 13.03
C THR A 150 7.48 2.35 13.06
N ILE A 151 8.02 1.14 13.02
CA ILE A 151 7.21 -0.08 13.06
C ILE A 151 7.16 -0.58 14.50
N ILE A 152 5.95 -0.67 15.04
CA ILE A 152 5.71 -1.29 16.32
C ILE A 152 5.68 -2.81 16.10
N LYS A 153 6.69 -3.51 16.60
CA LYS A 153 6.69 -4.98 16.57
C LYS A 153 5.76 -5.52 17.65
N ASP A 154 4.86 -6.39 17.24
CA ASP A 154 3.79 -6.93 18.07
C ASP A 154 4.24 -7.75 19.29
N ASN A 155 5.46 -8.29 19.31
CA ASN A 155 5.86 -9.30 20.29
C ASN A 155 6.84 -8.84 21.38
N THR A 156 7.40 -7.64 21.27
CA THR A 156 8.42 -7.19 22.25
C THR A 156 8.21 -5.79 22.77
N GLY A 157 7.22 -5.06 22.27
CA GLY A 157 7.03 -3.65 22.63
C GLY A 157 8.16 -2.72 22.18
N THR A 158 9.07 -3.21 21.35
CA THR A 158 10.21 -2.42 20.85
C THR A 158 9.80 -1.77 19.53
N ASN A 159 9.83 -0.45 19.49
CA ASN A 159 9.69 0.30 18.25
C ASN A 159 10.93 0.06 17.39
N GLN A 160 10.75 -0.45 16.20
CA GLN A 160 11.79 -0.54 15.21
C GLN A 160 11.59 0.55 14.18
N GLU A 161 12.55 1.44 14.06
CA GLU A 161 12.62 2.36 12.94
C GLU A 161 13.12 1.58 11.73
N ILE A 162 12.30 1.52 10.70
CA ILE A 162 12.69 0.98 9.41
C ILE A 162 12.65 2.15 8.44
N ASP A 163 13.81 2.48 7.91
CA ASP A 163 13.87 3.34 6.75
C ASP A 163 13.28 2.57 5.56
N VAL A 164 12.03 2.83 5.27
CA VAL A 164 11.48 2.43 3.97
C VAL A 164 11.93 3.50 3.00
N ILE A 165 13.13 3.29 2.51
CA ILE A 165 13.63 4.04 1.37
C ILE A 165 12.87 3.47 0.18
N GLU A 166 12.01 4.26 -0.45
CA GLU A 166 11.64 3.96 -1.82
C GLU A 166 12.95 3.78 -2.58
N PRO A 167 13.12 2.69 -3.34
CA PRO A 167 14.33 2.50 -4.11
C PRO A 167 14.60 3.76 -4.90
N GLU A 168 15.86 4.23 -4.95
CA GLU A 168 16.22 5.48 -5.67
C GLU A 168 15.73 5.48 -7.11
N TRP A 169 15.62 4.30 -7.74
CA TRP A 169 15.04 4.14 -9.07
C TRP A 169 13.53 4.43 -9.12
N ALA A 170 12.81 4.31 -8.01
CA ALA A 170 11.38 4.66 -7.94
C ALA A 170 11.16 6.18 -7.89
N ALA A 171 12.18 6.96 -7.53
CA ALA A 171 12.11 8.42 -7.41
C ALA A 171 12.57 9.16 -8.68
N GLY A 172 13.20 8.49 -9.66
CA GLY A 172 13.99 9.19 -10.65
C GLY A 172 13.62 9.04 -12.12
N ASP A 173 13.27 7.87 -12.62
CA ASP A 173 13.12 7.65 -14.06
C ASP A 173 11.76 7.04 -14.38
N THR A 174 10.78 7.90 -14.56
CA THR A 174 9.50 7.55 -15.17
C THR A 174 9.70 7.22 -16.64
N ILE A 175 9.43 5.97 -17.04
CA ILE A 175 9.39 5.58 -18.46
C ILE A 175 8.15 6.14 -19.14
N ALA A 176 7.09 6.37 -18.42
CA ALA A 176 5.92 7.14 -18.79
C ALA A 176 5.24 7.59 -17.52
N SER A 177 5.23 8.89 -17.26
CA SER A 177 4.32 9.48 -16.28
C SER A 177 2.93 9.53 -16.90
N GLU A 178 2.26 8.41 -16.94
CA GLU A 178 0.83 8.42 -17.17
C GLU A 178 0.16 8.55 -15.81
N ASN A 179 -0.27 9.74 -15.49
CA ASN A 179 -1.21 9.96 -14.40
C ASN A 179 -2.54 9.32 -14.80
N ILE A 180 -2.72 8.09 -14.38
CA ILE A 180 -3.95 7.34 -14.64
C ILE A 180 -4.74 7.30 -13.35
N SER A 181 -5.97 7.77 -13.41
CA SER A 181 -6.95 7.61 -12.34
C SER A 181 -7.75 6.34 -12.59
N ILE A 182 -7.81 5.48 -11.59
CA ILE A 182 -8.65 4.28 -11.58
C ILE A 182 -9.66 4.45 -10.44
N ASN A 183 -10.89 4.69 -10.80
CA ASN A 183 -12.00 4.90 -9.85
C ASN A 183 -12.95 3.72 -9.83
#